data_82af842fe75132238e3eb8f411f7486f
#
_entry.id   82af842fe75132238e3eb8f411f7486f
#
_cell.length_a   1.000
_cell.length_b   1.000
_cell.length_c   1.000
_cell.angle_alpha   90.00
_cell.angle_beta   90.00
_cell.angle_gamma   90.00
#
_symmetry.space_group_name_H-M   'P 1'
#
loop_
_entity.id
_entity.type
_entity.pdbx_description
1 polymer ?
#
loop_
_entity_poly.entity_id
_entity_poly.type
_entity_poly.pdbx_seq_one_letter_code
_entity_poly.pdbx_strand_id
1 'polypeptide(L)'
;FIAKWDTTQPGSANDTVVLPLVADGSYNFYIDWGDGNRDTITGYNQPEVTHQYSDTGIYTIRVVSNNMVGWQFDDSGDDDKLVEIMEWGPLRFVSDDTNLFKGCSNLTLSTTSNPPFNADAAGMFQDCSSLTGTGGDILNWDVGSVTGMDFMLAGCTSLDADLSNWDVSAVKSAEGFMSGAGLSTMNYDRVLSGWSSQSVQSGVN
;
A
#
# COMPACT_ATOMS: atom_id res chain seq x y z
N PHE A 1 -8.38 5.39 -8.02
CA PHE A 1 -8.14 4.33 -7.04
C PHE A 1 -9.42 3.52 -6.87
N ILE A 2 -9.30 2.20 -6.92
CA ILE A 2 -10.42 1.30 -6.69
C ILE A 2 -9.96 0.23 -5.72
N ALA A 3 -10.71 0.06 -4.64
CA ALA A 3 -10.38 -0.90 -3.59
C ALA A 3 -11.63 -1.52 -2.97
N LYS A 4 -11.51 -2.74 -2.45
CA LYS A 4 -12.54 -3.35 -1.61
C LYS A 4 -12.22 -3.15 -0.15
N TRP A 5 -13.25 -2.85 0.59
CA TRP A 5 -13.23 -2.66 2.02
C TRP A 5 -14.25 -3.57 2.68
N ASP A 6 -13.83 -4.34 3.65
CA ASP A 6 -14.70 -5.19 4.47
C ASP A 6 -14.97 -4.50 5.80
N THR A 7 -16.17 -3.96 5.95
CA THR A 7 -16.55 -3.22 7.15
C THR A 7 -16.57 -4.08 8.42
N THR A 8 -16.61 -5.40 8.29
CA THR A 8 -16.65 -6.33 9.43
C THR A 8 -15.31 -6.53 10.11
N GLN A 9 -14.21 -6.11 9.47
CA GLN A 9 -12.86 -6.21 10.01
C GLN A 9 -12.62 -5.17 11.12
N PRO A 10 -11.58 -5.36 11.96
CA PRO A 10 -11.22 -4.39 13.00
C PRO A 10 -10.99 -2.97 12.47
N GLY A 11 -11.19 -1.98 13.35
CA GLY A 11 -11.05 -0.55 13.04
C GLY A 11 -12.17 0.28 13.64
N SER A 12 -12.78 1.15 12.84
CA SER A 12 -14.00 1.88 13.18
C SER A 12 -15.22 0.96 13.37
N ALA A 13 -16.43 1.49 13.58
CA ALA A 13 -17.64 0.66 13.73
C ALA A 13 -17.82 -0.31 12.53
N ASN A 14 -18.45 -1.47 12.78
CA ASN A 14 -18.56 -2.55 11.79
C ASN A 14 -19.34 -2.21 10.52
N ASP A 15 -20.02 -1.09 10.48
CA ASP A 15 -20.76 -0.57 9.32
C ASP A 15 -20.13 0.72 8.77
N THR A 16 -18.90 1.01 9.13
CA THR A 16 -18.27 2.30 8.85
C THR A 16 -16.92 2.11 8.15
N VAL A 17 -16.55 3.04 7.27
CA VAL A 17 -15.20 3.19 6.73
C VAL A 17 -14.73 4.62 6.96
N VAL A 18 -13.49 4.76 7.43
CA VAL A 18 -12.78 6.04 7.61
C VAL A 18 -11.57 6.06 6.67
N LEU A 19 -11.50 7.06 5.79
CA LEU A 19 -10.36 7.22 4.88
C LEU A 19 -9.10 7.64 5.66
N PRO A 20 -7.93 7.04 5.39
CA PRO A 20 -6.67 7.36 6.08
C PRO A 20 -6.01 8.62 5.49
N LEU A 21 -6.70 9.74 5.55
CA LEU A 21 -6.20 11.02 5.02
C LEU A 21 -5.36 11.74 6.08
N VAL A 22 -4.25 12.35 5.67
CA VAL A 22 -3.29 13.02 6.55
C VAL A 22 -3.45 14.54 6.53
N ALA A 23 -3.05 15.22 7.61
CA ALA A 23 -3.29 16.65 7.83
C ALA A 23 -2.56 17.57 6.85
N ASP A 24 -1.40 17.16 6.36
CA ASP A 24 -0.57 17.87 5.39
C ASP A 24 -0.86 17.50 3.93
N GLY A 25 -1.87 16.65 3.72
CA GLY A 25 -2.35 16.26 2.41
C GLY A 25 -3.10 17.38 1.67
N SER A 26 -3.35 17.15 0.39
CA SER A 26 -4.12 18.05 -0.48
C SER A 26 -5.17 17.26 -1.23
N TYR A 27 -6.42 17.66 -1.12
CA TYR A 27 -7.56 16.87 -1.56
C TYR A 27 -8.53 17.68 -2.42
N ASN A 28 -8.92 17.10 -3.54
CA ASN A 28 -10.05 17.54 -4.37
C ASN A 28 -10.48 16.35 -5.23
N PHE A 29 -11.29 15.45 -4.63
CA PHE A 29 -11.71 14.25 -5.31
C PHE A 29 -13.17 13.90 -5.02
N TYR A 30 -13.74 13.11 -5.92
CA TYR A 30 -15.04 12.46 -5.72
C TYR A 30 -14.81 11.02 -5.28
N ILE A 31 -15.63 10.58 -4.32
CA ILE A 31 -15.66 9.20 -3.86
C ILE A 31 -17.05 8.60 -4.10
N ASP A 32 -17.08 7.39 -4.64
CA ASP A 32 -18.25 6.52 -4.71
C ASP A 32 -18.04 5.40 -3.70
N TRP A 33 -18.90 5.33 -2.70
CA TRP A 33 -18.77 4.41 -1.57
C TRP A 33 -19.19 2.97 -1.90
N GLY A 34 -19.75 2.73 -3.09
CA GLY A 34 -20.16 1.41 -3.55
C GLY A 34 -21.53 0.96 -3.07
N ASP A 35 -22.27 1.80 -2.35
CA ASP A 35 -23.65 1.62 -1.90
C ASP A 35 -24.65 2.56 -2.60
N GLY A 36 -24.16 3.34 -3.58
CA GLY A 36 -24.91 4.36 -4.31
C GLY A 36 -24.72 5.77 -3.77
N ASN A 37 -24.08 5.94 -2.61
CA ASN A 37 -23.72 7.24 -2.06
C ASN A 37 -22.40 7.73 -2.64
N ARG A 38 -22.26 9.07 -2.69
CA ARG A 38 -21.08 9.75 -3.22
C ARG A 38 -20.83 11.04 -2.48
N ASP A 39 -19.56 11.35 -2.27
CA ASP A 39 -19.14 12.59 -1.62
C ASP A 39 -18.01 13.28 -2.40
N THR A 40 -17.78 14.55 -2.05
CA THR A 40 -16.62 15.32 -2.50
C THR A 40 -15.73 15.59 -1.30
N ILE A 41 -14.46 15.19 -1.43
CA ILE A 41 -13.48 15.36 -0.36
C ILE A 41 -12.52 16.49 -0.73
N THR A 42 -12.45 17.50 0.13
CA THR A 42 -11.57 18.67 -0.04
C THR A 42 -10.70 18.94 1.19
N GLY A 43 -10.84 18.13 2.24
CA GLY A 43 -10.05 18.23 3.47
C GLY A 43 -9.99 16.91 4.23
N TYR A 44 -8.88 16.70 4.94
CA TYR A 44 -8.63 15.45 5.68
C TYR A 44 -9.57 15.22 6.87
N ASN A 45 -10.14 16.27 7.43
CA ASN A 45 -10.94 16.23 8.67
C ASN A 45 -12.41 16.62 8.47
N GLN A 46 -12.91 16.63 7.24
CA GLN A 46 -14.33 16.88 7.00
C GLN A 46 -15.16 15.64 7.37
N PRO A 47 -16.46 15.79 7.72
CA PRO A 47 -17.31 14.66 8.14
C PRO A 47 -17.37 13.54 7.10
N GLU A 48 -17.35 13.86 5.82
CA GLU A 48 -17.50 12.94 4.70
C GLU A 48 -16.27 12.05 4.46
N VAL A 49 -15.17 12.21 5.22
CA VAL A 49 -14.07 11.22 5.23
C VAL A 49 -14.46 9.93 5.95
N THR A 50 -15.58 9.99 6.70
CA THR A 50 -16.19 8.86 7.38
C THR A 50 -17.52 8.55 6.71
N HIS A 51 -17.70 7.32 6.25
CA HIS A 51 -18.96 6.86 5.68
C HIS A 51 -19.53 5.70 6.48
N GLN A 52 -20.82 5.84 6.86
CA GLN A 52 -21.58 4.77 7.52
C GLN A 52 -22.52 4.11 6.51
N TYR A 53 -22.39 2.80 6.36
CA TYR A 53 -23.25 1.96 5.53
C TYR A 53 -24.53 1.55 6.29
N SER A 54 -25.59 1.21 5.56
CA SER A 54 -26.82 0.64 6.16
C SER A 54 -26.63 -0.77 6.70
N ASP A 55 -25.71 -1.52 6.11
CA ASP A 55 -25.40 -2.92 6.44
C ASP A 55 -23.90 -3.15 6.47
N THR A 56 -23.46 -4.16 7.22
CA THR A 56 -22.09 -4.63 7.19
C THR A 56 -21.81 -5.41 5.92
N GLY A 57 -20.58 -5.36 5.39
CA GLY A 57 -20.22 -6.12 4.20
C GLY A 57 -18.97 -5.65 3.51
N ILE A 58 -18.73 -6.18 2.31
CA ILE A 58 -17.62 -5.78 1.45
C ILE A 58 -18.13 -4.80 0.41
N TYR A 59 -17.55 -3.61 0.41
CA TYR A 59 -17.89 -2.53 -0.52
C TYR A 59 -16.71 -2.22 -1.45
N THR A 60 -17.03 -1.96 -2.73
CA THR A 60 -16.01 -1.50 -3.68
C THR A 60 -16.04 0.02 -3.73
N ILE A 61 -15.07 0.62 -3.09
CA ILE A 61 -14.91 2.08 -3.06
C ILE A 61 -14.11 2.52 -4.29
N ARG A 62 -14.60 3.56 -4.94
CA ARG A 62 -13.96 4.16 -6.11
C ARG A 62 -13.67 5.63 -5.88
N VAL A 63 -12.41 6.01 -5.99
CA VAL A 63 -11.98 7.41 -5.97
C VAL A 63 -11.68 7.88 -7.39
N VAL A 64 -12.35 8.94 -7.79
CA VAL A 64 -12.12 9.66 -9.05
C VAL A 64 -11.59 11.04 -8.71
N SER A 65 -10.37 11.36 -9.10
CA SER A 65 -9.68 12.54 -8.62
C SER A 65 -8.94 13.29 -9.70
N ASN A 66 -8.89 14.61 -9.51
CA ASN A 66 -7.89 15.47 -10.12
C ASN A 66 -6.73 15.75 -9.14
N ASN A 67 -6.94 15.58 -7.84
CA ASN A 67 -5.91 15.74 -6.81
C ASN A 67 -6.27 14.94 -5.56
N MET A 68 -5.44 13.97 -5.23
CA MET A 68 -5.49 13.18 -4.01
C MET A 68 -4.06 12.90 -3.55
N VAL A 69 -3.56 13.76 -2.68
CA VAL A 69 -2.21 13.68 -2.10
C VAL A 69 -2.35 13.53 -0.60
N GLY A 70 -1.73 12.52 -0.03
CA GLY A 70 -1.77 12.22 1.41
C GLY A 70 -2.70 11.06 1.73
N TRP A 71 -2.09 9.89 1.96
CA TRP A 71 -2.77 8.65 2.31
C TRP A 71 -1.83 7.84 3.20
N GLN A 72 -2.24 7.51 4.40
CA GLN A 72 -1.37 6.78 5.32
C GLN A 72 -2.19 6.09 6.41
N PHE A 73 -2.01 4.80 6.57
CA PHE A 73 -2.58 4.06 7.69
C PHE A 73 -1.68 4.06 8.92
N ASP A 74 -0.38 3.80 8.73
CA ASP A 74 0.62 3.71 9.81
C ASP A 74 0.18 2.78 10.95
N ASP A 75 -0.31 1.58 10.57
CA ASP A 75 -0.74 0.54 11.52
C ASP A 75 -1.88 1.03 12.45
N SER A 76 -2.85 1.73 11.88
CA SER A 76 -3.95 2.31 12.64
C SER A 76 -5.20 2.60 11.80
N GLY A 77 -6.31 2.86 12.48
CA GLY A 77 -7.57 3.22 11.83
C GLY A 77 -8.29 2.00 11.24
N ASP A 78 -8.62 2.08 9.96
CA ASP A 78 -9.32 1.03 9.21
C ASP A 78 -8.37 0.23 8.29
N ASP A 79 -7.11 0.09 8.68
CA ASP A 79 -6.09 -0.64 7.93
C ASP A 79 -6.50 -2.09 7.65
N ASP A 80 -7.05 -2.80 8.63
CA ASP A 80 -7.55 -4.17 8.47
C ASP A 80 -8.79 -4.27 7.56
N LYS A 81 -9.53 -3.18 7.38
CA LYS A 81 -10.73 -3.14 6.52
C LYS A 81 -10.38 -3.06 5.05
N LEU A 82 -9.19 -2.58 4.68
CA LEU A 82 -8.72 -2.58 3.30
C LEU A 82 -8.29 -3.99 2.89
N VAL A 83 -9.14 -4.69 2.12
CA VAL A 83 -8.91 -6.11 1.78
C VAL A 83 -8.37 -6.35 0.37
N GLU A 84 -8.59 -5.43 -0.58
CA GLU A 84 -8.09 -5.59 -1.94
C GLU A 84 -7.87 -4.23 -2.62
N ILE A 85 -6.71 -4.02 -3.24
CA ILE A 85 -6.50 -2.93 -4.19
C ILE A 85 -6.61 -3.49 -5.61
N MET A 86 -7.57 -2.94 -6.36
CA MET A 86 -7.88 -3.32 -7.74
C MET A 86 -7.29 -2.36 -8.76
N GLU A 87 -7.08 -1.10 -8.39
CA GLU A 87 -6.52 -0.06 -9.24
C GLU A 87 -5.92 1.07 -8.39
N TRP A 88 -4.65 1.42 -8.65
CA TRP A 88 -3.97 2.51 -7.94
C TRP A 88 -4.51 3.90 -8.29
N GLY A 89 -4.92 4.10 -9.54
CA GLY A 89 -5.56 5.34 -10.00
C GLY A 89 -4.76 6.60 -9.71
N PRO A 90 -5.44 7.66 -9.23
CA PRO A 90 -4.83 8.97 -9.03
C PRO A 90 -4.14 9.16 -7.69
N LEU A 91 -3.98 8.10 -6.88
CA LEU A 91 -3.25 8.19 -5.61
C LEU A 91 -1.89 8.86 -5.81
N ARG A 92 -1.56 9.78 -4.95
CA ARG A 92 -0.24 10.38 -4.82
C ARG A 92 0.08 10.49 -3.34
N PHE A 93 1.34 10.34 -3.02
CA PHE A 93 1.81 10.41 -1.65
C PHE A 93 2.58 11.71 -1.45
N VAL A 94 2.62 12.24 -0.25
CA VAL A 94 3.51 13.37 0.10
C VAL A 94 4.96 12.87 0.01
N SER A 95 5.91 13.75 -0.27
CA SER A 95 7.29 13.37 -0.62
C SER A 95 8.00 12.52 0.42
N ASP A 96 7.60 12.62 1.67
CA ASP A 96 8.23 11.96 2.82
C ASP A 96 7.29 10.92 3.47
N ASP A 97 6.19 10.55 2.77
CA ASP A 97 5.25 9.56 3.28
C ASP A 97 5.89 8.17 3.32
N THR A 98 5.94 7.63 4.51
CA THR A 98 6.30 6.23 4.81
C THR A 98 5.08 5.50 5.36
N ASN A 99 5.14 4.18 5.53
CA ASN A 99 4.10 3.39 6.21
C ASN A 99 2.69 3.48 5.60
N LEU A 100 2.58 3.70 4.28
CA LEU A 100 1.31 4.06 3.61
C LEU A 100 0.21 3.02 3.80
N PHE A 101 0.55 1.74 3.69
CA PHE A 101 -0.35 0.59 3.89
C PHE A 101 0.14 -0.30 5.03
N LYS A 102 1.01 0.22 5.91
CA LYS A 102 1.48 -0.52 7.07
C LYS A 102 0.30 -0.95 7.94
N GLY A 103 0.32 -2.22 8.37
CA GLY A 103 -0.73 -2.80 9.20
C GLY A 103 -1.92 -3.36 8.41
N CYS A 104 -2.05 -3.10 7.09
CA CYS A 104 -3.15 -3.64 6.28
C CYS A 104 -3.04 -5.18 6.16
N SER A 105 -3.28 -5.88 7.26
CA SER A 105 -3.02 -7.32 7.40
C SER A 105 -3.85 -8.19 6.45
N ASN A 106 -5.02 -7.72 6.03
CA ASN A 106 -5.93 -8.41 5.11
C ASN A 106 -5.73 -8.01 3.64
N LEU A 107 -4.77 -7.11 3.34
CA LEU A 107 -4.60 -6.56 2.01
C LEU A 107 -4.11 -7.59 1.01
N THR A 108 -4.83 -7.69 -0.11
CA THR A 108 -4.43 -8.38 -1.34
C THR A 108 -4.40 -7.41 -2.52
N LEU A 109 -3.70 -7.78 -3.58
CA LEU A 109 -3.62 -6.97 -4.80
C LEU A 109 -4.14 -7.78 -5.99
N SER A 110 -5.00 -7.17 -6.81
CA SER A 110 -5.42 -7.71 -8.11
C SER A 110 -5.10 -6.79 -9.29
N THR A 111 -4.57 -5.61 -9.00
CA THR A 111 -4.09 -4.67 -10.03
C THR A 111 -2.81 -5.17 -10.70
N THR A 112 -2.66 -4.87 -11.98
CA THR A 112 -1.43 -5.14 -12.75
C THR A 112 -0.58 -3.87 -12.96
N SER A 113 -1.02 -2.73 -12.44
CA SER A 113 -0.26 -1.48 -12.49
C SER A 113 0.64 -1.33 -11.26
N ASN A 114 1.72 -0.56 -11.42
CA ASN A 114 2.62 -0.25 -10.33
C ASN A 114 1.95 0.60 -9.26
N PRO A 115 2.28 0.39 -7.97
CA PRO A 115 2.05 1.41 -6.96
C PRO A 115 2.67 2.76 -7.38
N PRO A 116 2.08 3.88 -7.00
CA PRO A 116 2.68 5.19 -7.29
C PRO A 116 3.84 5.48 -6.33
N PHE A 117 4.95 4.74 -6.46
CA PHE A 117 6.11 4.87 -5.58
C PHE A 117 6.66 6.29 -5.55
N ASN A 118 6.99 6.76 -4.35
CA ASN A 118 7.87 7.89 -4.11
C ASN A 118 9.34 7.42 -4.05
N ALA A 119 10.25 8.36 -3.92
CA ALA A 119 11.66 8.04 -3.70
C ALA A 119 11.89 7.27 -2.37
N ASP A 120 11.05 7.49 -1.37
CA ASP A 120 11.02 6.72 -0.13
C ASP A 120 9.77 5.84 -0.08
N ALA A 121 9.96 4.53 0.05
CA ALA A 121 8.92 3.53 0.20
C ALA A 121 9.04 2.78 1.54
N ALA A 122 9.72 3.38 2.53
CA ALA A 122 9.94 2.75 3.82
C ALA A 122 8.61 2.38 4.49
N GLY A 123 8.52 1.14 4.98
CA GLY A 123 7.34 0.59 5.63
C GLY A 123 6.07 0.53 4.79
N MET A 124 6.13 0.80 3.48
CA MET A 124 4.92 0.98 2.63
C MET A 124 3.92 -0.17 2.75
N PHE A 125 4.38 -1.41 2.83
CA PHE A 125 3.57 -2.61 3.00
C PHE A 125 4.00 -3.43 4.23
N GLN A 126 4.62 -2.79 5.20
CA GLN A 126 5.00 -3.47 6.44
C GLN A 126 3.78 -4.07 7.10
N ASP A 127 3.91 -5.34 7.57
CA ASP A 127 2.86 -6.11 8.24
C ASP A 127 1.59 -6.38 7.40
N CYS A 128 1.68 -6.23 6.05
CA CYS A 128 0.64 -6.70 5.11
C CYS A 128 0.70 -8.23 5.00
N SER A 129 0.24 -8.94 6.03
CA SER A 129 0.44 -10.40 6.17
C SER A 129 -0.27 -11.24 5.11
N SER A 130 -1.34 -10.74 4.48
CA SER A 130 -2.06 -11.39 3.39
C SER A 130 -1.51 -11.09 2.00
N LEU A 131 -0.52 -10.19 1.88
CA LEU A 131 0.11 -9.88 0.60
C LEU A 131 0.87 -11.10 0.08
N THR A 132 0.51 -11.58 -1.12
CA THR A 132 1.12 -12.76 -1.74
C THR A 132 2.03 -12.39 -2.91
N GLY A 133 2.91 -13.29 -3.30
CA GLY A 133 3.74 -13.13 -4.49
C GLY A 133 3.02 -13.37 -5.83
N THR A 134 1.75 -13.72 -5.81
CA THR A 134 0.97 -14.07 -7.02
C THR A 134 -0.06 -13.02 -7.41
N GLY A 135 -0.32 -12.05 -6.54
CA GLY A 135 -1.25 -10.95 -6.80
C GLY A 135 -0.53 -9.64 -7.13
N GLY A 136 -1.22 -8.75 -7.84
CA GLY A 136 -0.77 -7.38 -8.03
C GLY A 136 0.51 -7.18 -8.80
N ASP A 137 0.94 -8.19 -9.55
CA ASP A 137 2.13 -8.13 -10.42
C ASP A 137 3.41 -7.66 -9.71
N ILE A 138 3.53 -7.95 -8.40
CA ILE A 138 4.65 -7.51 -7.54
C ILE A 138 6.03 -7.85 -8.13
N LEU A 139 6.11 -8.91 -8.93
CA LEU A 139 7.34 -9.34 -9.60
C LEU A 139 7.88 -8.30 -10.59
N ASN A 140 6.98 -7.48 -11.15
CA ASN A 140 7.27 -6.51 -12.20
C ASN A 140 7.13 -5.06 -11.73
N TRP A 141 7.05 -4.80 -10.43
CA TRP A 141 7.00 -3.43 -9.94
C TRP A 141 8.24 -2.65 -10.37
N ASP A 142 8.00 -1.46 -10.88
CA ASP A 142 9.07 -0.51 -11.23
C ASP A 142 9.51 0.24 -9.96
N VAL A 143 10.54 -0.26 -9.34
CA VAL A 143 11.18 0.32 -8.14
C VAL A 143 12.47 1.06 -8.46
N GLY A 144 12.82 1.22 -9.75
CA GLY A 144 14.10 1.78 -10.18
C GLY A 144 14.36 3.24 -9.76
N SER A 145 13.33 3.97 -9.33
CA SER A 145 13.47 5.32 -8.76
C SER A 145 13.46 5.37 -7.23
N VAL A 146 13.19 4.22 -6.57
CA VAL A 146 13.10 4.14 -5.10
C VAL A 146 14.49 4.15 -4.49
N THR A 147 14.69 5.01 -3.51
CA THR A 147 15.98 5.18 -2.80
C THR A 147 15.93 4.67 -1.36
N GLY A 148 14.76 4.62 -0.73
CA GLY A 148 14.52 4.10 0.62
C GLY A 148 13.52 2.94 0.58
N MET A 149 13.91 1.78 1.12
CA MET A 149 13.09 0.57 1.19
C MET A 149 13.07 -0.03 2.60
N ASP A 150 13.44 0.73 3.62
CA ASP A 150 13.54 0.20 4.98
C ASP A 150 12.20 -0.39 5.41
N PHE A 151 12.19 -1.65 5.84
CA PHE A 151 11.01 -2.40 6.29
C PHE A 151 9.85 -2.48 5.29
N MET A 152 10.04 -2.14 4.01
CA MET A 152 8.97 -2.01 3.02
C MET A 152 8.06 -3.24 2.91
N LEU A 153 8.61 -4.44 2.99
CA LEU A 153 7.90 -5.72 2.93
C LEU A 153 8.10 -6.55 4.22
N ALA A 154 8.57 -5.92 5.31
CA ALA A 154 8.72 -6.63 6.58
C ALA A 154 7.36 -7.12 7.08
N GLY A 155 7.31 -8.32 7.66
CA GLY A 155 6.07 -8.91 8.17
C GLY A 155 5.06 -9.39 7.11
N CYS A 156 5.36 -9.31 5.82
CA CYS A 156 4.52 -9.87 4.74
C CYS A 156 4.62 -11.41 4.74
N THR A 157 4.02 -12.06 5.73
CA THR A 157 4.23 -13.50 5.99
C THR A 157 3.72 -14.45 4.91
N SER A 158 2.81 -14.00 4.04
CA SER A 158 2.31 -14.78 2.90
C SER A 158 3.08 -14.50 1.60
N LEU A 159 4.05 -13.57 1.62
CA LEU A 159 4.79 -13.17 0.43
C LEU A 159 5.88 -14.20 0.11
N ASP A 160 5.68 -14.97 -0.97
CA ASP A 160 6.72 -15.82 -1.55
C ASP A 160 6.88 -15.46 -3.04
N ALA A 161 7.73 -14.48 -3.32
CA ALA A 161 7.92 -13.90 -4.64
C ALA A 161 9.39 -13.84 -5.05
N ASP A 162 9.67 -14.07 -6.34
CA ASP A 162 11.00 -13.86 -6.93
C ASP A 162 11.18 -12.38 -7.32
N LEU A 163 11.75 -11.58 -6.42
CA LEU A 163 12.01 -10.15 -6.64
C LEU A 163 13.39 -9.88 -7.25
N SER A 164 14.06 -10.90 -7.80
CA SER A 164 15.42 -10.79 -8.34
C SER A 164 15.55 -9.81 -9.52
N ASN A 165 14.44 -9.54 -10.21
CA ASN A 165 14.38 -8.63 -11.35
C ASN A 165 14.15 -7.16 -10.99
N TRP A 166 13.87 -6.83 -9.73
CA TRP A 166 13.74 -5.44 -9.32
C TRP A 166 15.04 -4.68 -9.54
N ASP A 167 14.95 -3.49 -10.15
CA ASP A 167 16.09 -2.59 -10.28
C ASP A 167 16.32 -1.86 -8.96
N VAL A 168 17.31 -2.31 -8.20
CA VAL A 168 17.68 -1.74 -6.90
C VAL A 168 18.90 -0.81 -6.98
N SER A 169 19.30 -0.40 -8.18
CA SER A 169 20.50 0.41 -8.40
C SER A 169 20.44 1.82 -7.77
N ALA A 170 19.23 2.37 -7.57
CA ALA A 170 19.02 3.64 -6.90
C ALA A 170 18.93 3.55 -5.37
N VAL A 171 18.78 2.34 -4.80
CA VAL A 171 18.53 2.12 -3.37
C VAL A 171 19.73 2.55 -2.54
N LYS A 172 19.46 3.32 -1.47
CA LYS A 172 20.44 3.83 -0.50
C LYS A 172 20.25 3.23 0.90
N SER A 173 19.03 2.79 1.22
CA SER A 173 18.68 2.14 2.49
C SER A 173 17.65 1.05 2.26
N ALA A 174 17.86 -0.11 2.87
CA ALA A 174 16.98 -1.28 2.81
C ALA A 174 17.01 -2.09 4.12
N GLU A 175 17.17 -1.38 5.26
CA GLU A 175 17.20 -2.03 6.57
C GLU A 175 15.92 -2.83 6.81
N GLY A 176 16.07 -4.13 7.15
CA GLY A 176 14.93 -4.99 7.46
C GLY A 176 13.92 -5.17 6.32
N PHE A 177 14.27 -4.84 5.07
CA PHE A 177 13.38 -4.79 3.90
C PHE A 177 12.38 -5.95 3.83
N MET A 178 12.81 -7.19 4.06
CA MET A 178 11.98 -8.41 4.04
C MET A 178 12.02 -9.14 5.38
N SER A 179 12.29 -8.45 6.48
CA SER A 179 12.35 -9.08 7.81
C SER A 179 11.03 -9.75 8.16
N GLY A 180 11.05 -11.09 8.38
CA GLY A 180 9.82 -11.84 8.66
C GLY A 180 8.88 -12.04 7.47
N ALA A 181 9.28 -11.70 6.25
CA ALA A 181 8.51 -12.04 5.04
C ALA A 181 8.53 -13.56 4.79
N GLY A 182 7.50 -14.04 4.06
CA GLY A 182 7.28 -15.47 3.82
C GLY A 182 8.13 -16.09 2.71
N LEU A 183 9.26 -15.46 2.31
CA LEU A 183 10.07 -15.96 1.21
C LEU A 183 10.60 -17.36 1.47
N SER A 184 10.40 -18.25 0.49
CA SER A 184 11.11 -19.54 0.43
C SER A 184 12.61 -19.32 0.27
N THR A 185 13.42 -20.26 0.75
CA THR A 185 14.87 -20.23 0.56
C THR A 185 15.25 -20.04 -0.91
N MET A 186 14.50 -20.66 -1.83
CA MET A 186 14.73 -20.52 -3.27
C MET A 186 14.53 -19.09 -3.76
N ASN A 187 13.45 -18.44 -3.39
CA ASN A 187 13.19 -17.07 -3.82
C ASN A 187 14.13 -16.07 -3.12
N TYR A 188 14.47 -16.30 -1.85
CA TYR A 188 15.48 -15.52 -1.16
C TYR A 188 16.85 -15.58 -1.85
N ASP A 189 17.32 -16.79 -2.22
CA ASP A 189 18.60 -16.99 -2.92
C ASP A 189 18.59 -16.31 -4.32
N ARG A 190 17.44 -16.33 -5.01
CA ARG A 190 17.28 -15.63 -6.30
C ARG A 190 17.38 -14.12 -6.13
N VAL A 191 16.72 -13.55 -5.12
CA VAL A 191 16.81 -12.13 -4.81
C VAL A 191 18.27 -11.74 -4.55
N LEU A 192 18.97 -12.44 -3.68
CA LEU A 192 20.38 -12.17 -3.39
C LEU A 192 21.25 -12.27 -4.66
N SER A 193 21.04 -13.29 -5.48
CA SER A 193 21.80 -13.49 -6.72
C SER A 193 21.51 -12.37 -7.73
N GLY A 194 20.24 -12.03 -7.94
CA GLY A 194 19.84 -10.99 -8.89
C GLY A 194 20.36 -9.61 -8.49
N TRP A 195 20.20 -9.25 -7.22
CA TRP A 195 20.61 -7.93 -6.73
C TRP A 195 22.13 -7.79 -6.63
N SER A 196 22.86 -8.88 -6.28
CA SER A 196 24.33 -8.85 -6.24
C SER A 196 24.99 -8.58 -7.58
N SER A 197 24.26 -8.80 -8.67
CA SER A 197 24.74 -8.52 -10.03
C SER A 197 24.56 -7.07 -10.47
N GLN A 198 23.82 -6.27 -9.70
CA GLN A 198 23.52 -4.87 -10.00
C GLN A 198 24.56 -3.92 -9.38
N SER A 199 24.66 -2.74 -9.95
CA SER A 199 25.51 -1.67 -9.41
C SER A 199 24.76 -0.93 -8.30
N VAL A 200 24.75 -1.50 -7.09
CA VAL A 200 24.12 -0.88 -5.92
C VAL A 200 24.95 0.30 -5.39
N GLN A 201 24.30 1.22 -4.68
CA GLN A 201 24.98 2.35 -4.04
C GLN A 201 25.94 1.86 -2.96
N SER A 202 27.03 2.61 -2.70
CA SER A 202 27.94 2.26 -1.63
C SER A 202 27.34 2.57 -0.26
N GLY A 203 27.46 1.63 0.68
CA GLY A 203 27.00 1.83 2.07
C GLY A 203 25.52 1.51 2.29
N VAL A 204 24.88 0.79 1.38
CA VAL A 204 23.53 0.22 1.62
C VAL A 204 23.65 -0.88 2.69
N ASN A 205 22.87 -0.76 3.77
CA ASN A 205 22.77 -1.75 4.84
C ASN A 205 21.55 -2.65 4.66
#